data_ae3f811172531fa0f2b1bfa11b69f8d1
#
_entry.id   ae3f811172531fa0f2b1bfa11b69f8d1
#
_cell.length_a   1.000
_cell.length_b   1.000
_cell.length_c   1.000
_cell.angle_alpha   90.00
_cell.angle_beta   90.00
_cell.angle_gamma   90.00
#
_symmetry.space_group_name_H-M   'P 1'
#
loop_
_entity.id
_entity.type
_entity.pdbx_description
1 polymer ?
#
loop_
_entity_poly.entity_id
_entity_poly.type
_entity_poly.pdbx_seq_one_letter_code
_entity_poly.pdbx_strand_id
1 'polypeptide(L)'
;MKKEMKKGISMMLSLAMIITMSGGYHGKKVKAATNTAVKTQCTTYEGSNVGAQNYSRWTNPMKSYLVAEDDGSLMRVQYGSKIGGLLVEYYDKNYNLTDTKLVDEELPVFGGFYATKDNYYIITGQINKDEDNDLEVYRITKYDKKWNKIKSTGLKNCNTTYPFDAGSCRMDVSGKYMIIRTCHEMYNGHQANVTIQIDIDQMEITDSYTSVANNNYGYVSHSFNQFVKTEDGHIIALDHGDAYPRDFIILKYQTDFTKGKFSPGYYTQCTKIPVLQFEGSIGNNVTGASAGGFEISDDHYLVAANTVKQDKNFDSYNTRNVFVAAVDKSTSDVKINYLTNYDEGEETTTTPQMVKISGTRFMVLWTKGDQVYTAIVDNNGQKVGEIQHFTGSLSDCQPVISNGKVVWYTWKNGDINFYDVNTTDLTDHNVTEIHNGHQYVYDKDLDTDDTITFRCTACDAVKIEKKITLDKLYWKNSETTGNTYYWRENGWKQKTGTTMASYIQYKTTSSDSSIETNTELEVTSTDENVISVEKSSGIDIKLIAKKAGTSTVTIRPKYNQTSVKTYKITVYDPLKITKIRSSYSQS
;
A
#
# COMPACT_ATOMS: atom_id res chain seq x y z
N MET A 1 53.58 25.88 9.36
CA MET A 1 53.74 25.14 8.08
C MET A 1 53.35 23.66 8.12
N LYS A 2 53.40 22.93 9.24
CA LYS A 2 53.02 21.48 9.28
C LYS A 2 51.52 21.18 9.43
N LYS A 3 50.67 22.20 9.67
CA LYS A 3 49.22 22.00 9.91
C LYS A 3 48.36 22.20 8.64
N GLU A 4 48.87 22.92 7.68
CA GLU A 4 48.19 23.19 6.40
C GLU A 4 48.42 22.07 5.36
N MET A 5 49.55 21.35 5.45
CA MET A 5 49.84 20.24 4.57
C MET A 5 48.95 18.98 4.86
N LYS A 6 48.47 18.84 6.10
CA LYS A 6 47.56 17.69 6.43
C LYS A 6 46.14 17.87 5.90
N LYS A 7 45.65 19.08 5.71
CA LYS A 7 44.32 19.33 5.11
C LYS A 7 44.30 19.10 3.60
N GLY A 8 45.40 19.41 2.91
CA GLY A 8 45.50 19.19 1.46
C GLY A 8 45.59 17.71 1.08
N ILE A 9 46.26 16.89 1.90
CA ILE A 9 46.42 15.45 1.66
C ILE A 9 45.13 14.69 1.97
N SER A 10 44.35 15.13 2.96
CA SER A 10 43.05 14.54 3.27
C SER A 10 42.00 14.82 2.19
N MET A 11 42.07 15.97 1.52
CA MET A 11 41.14 16.31 0.44
C MET A 11 41.50 15.65 -0.89
N MET A 12 42.80 15.39 -1.15
CA MET A 12 43.22 14.61 -2.32
C MET A 12 42.96 13.09 -2.17
N LEU A 13 43.02 12.55 -0.95
CA LEU A 13 42.67 11.13 -0.71
C LEU A 13 41.17 10.89 -0.82
N SER A 14 40.32 11.84 -0.45
CA SER A 14 38.86 11.75 -0.63
C SER A 14 38.48 11.83 -2.12
N LEU A 15 39.16 12.62 -2.91
CA LEU A 15 38.91 12.72 -4.36
C LEU A 15 39.48 11.51 -5.13
N ALA A 16 40.58 10.91 -4.67
CA ALA A 16 41.15 9.70 -5.27
C ALA A 16 40.30 8.44 -4.96
N MET A 17 39.60 8.35 -3.81
CA MET A 17 38.66 7.25 -3.50
C MET A 17 37.38 7.33 -4.32
N ILE A 18 36.94 8.52 -4.72
CA ILE A 18 35.76 8.68 -5.59
C ILE A 18 36.08 8.27 -7.04
N ILE A 19 37.32 8.42 -7.49
CA ILE A 19 37.72 8.08 -8.86
C ILE A 19 38.08 6.59 -9.02
N THR A 20 38.43 5.90 -7.94
CA THR A 20 38.78 4.46 -8.01
C THR A 20 37.59 3.50 -7.80
N MET A 21 36.40 4.01 -7.41
CA MET A 21 35.17 3.22 -7.37
C MET A 21 34.36 3.26 -8.67
N SER A 22 34.79 4.00 -9.70
CA SER A 22 34.14 4.04 -11.01
C SER A 22 34.73 3.07 -12.06
N GLY A 23 35.64 2.21 -11.67
CA GLY A 23 36.28 1.25 -12.57
C GLY A 23 35.88 -0.18 -12.22
N GLY A 24 34.77 -0.68 -12.75
CA GLY A 24 34.47 -2.11 -12.64
C GLY A 24 33.02 -2.55 -12.70
N TYR A 25 32.07 -1.65 -12.91
CA TYR A 25 30.70 -2.07 -13.24
C TYR A 25 30.56 -2.23 -14.75
N HIS A 26 30.76 -3.45 -15.24
CA HIS A 26 30.16 -3.85 -16.52
C HIS A 26 28.68 -4.16 -16.26
N GLY A 27 27.92 -3.17 -15.79
CA GLY A 27 26.48 -3.19 -15.81
C GLY A 27 26.02 -3.13 -17.27
N LYS A 28 25.18 -4.08 -17.68
CA LYS A 28 24.40 -3.94 -18.93
C LYS A 28 23.76 -2.55 -18.92
N LYS A 29 23.82 -1.85 -20.05
CA LYS A 29 23.30 -0.49 -20.23
C LYS A 29 21.90 -0.38 -19.67
N VAL A 30 21.75 0.32 -18.54
CA VAL A 30 20.50 0.89 -18.13
C VAL A 30 20.08 1.82 -19.27
N LYS A 31 19.02 1.49 -19.98
CA LYS A 31 18.41 2.43 -20.90
C LYS A 31 17.76 3.51 -20.03
N ALA A 32 18.44 4.65 -19.88
CA ALA A 32 17.73 5.84 -19.47
C ALA A 32 16.61 6.07 -20.48
N ALA A 33 15.39 6.23 -19.99
CA ALA A 33 14.27 6.57 -20.84
C ALA A 33 14.62 7.84 -21.60
N THR A 34 14.59 7.79 -22.92
CA THR A 34 14.90 8.95 -23.75
C THR A 34 13.85 10.02 -23.51
N ASN A 35 14.29 11.22 -23.23
CA ASN A 35 13.55 12.45 -22.91
C ASN A 35 12.47 12.83 -23.92
N THR A 36 11.37 12.15 -23.90
CA THR A 36 10.11 12.68 -24.38
C THR A 36 9.27 12.93 -23.15
N ALA A 37 8.77 14.14 -22.97
CA ALA A 37 8.03 14.66 -21.81
C ALA A 37 7.40 13.58 -20.94
N VAL A 38 8.16 13.04 -19.98
CA VAL A 38 7.71 12.00 -19.08
C VAL A 38 6.89 12.70 -18.01
N LYS A 39 5.61 12.59 -18.09
CA LYS A 39 4.68 13.05 -17.06
C LYS A 39 4.80 12.10 -15.88
N THR A 40 4.81 12.60 -14.67
CA THR A 40 5.20 11.87 -13.54
C THR A 40 4.23 11.24 -12.72
N GLN A 41 4.71 10.57 -11.97
CA GLN A 41 4.43 9.71 -10.87
C GLN A 41 4.15 10.48 -9.61
N CYS A 42 3.19 10.02 -8.87
CA CYS A 42 2.90 10.50 -7.56
C CYS A 42 3.86 9.89 -6.54
N THR A 43 4.91 10.58 -6.22
CA THR A 43 6.04 10.02 -5.50
C THR A 43 6.15 10.44 -4.05
N THR A 44 5.29 11.35 -3.59
CA THR A 44 5.46 12.00 -2.29
C THR A 44 4.61 11.44 -1.18
N TYR A 45 3.78 10.46 -1.44
CA TYR A 45 2.75 10.09 -0.48
C TYR A 45 3.05 8.86 0.32
N GLU A 46 3.61 7.88 -0.36
CA GLU A 46 3.96 6.61 0.23
C GLU A 46 5.48 6.49 0.23
N GLY A 47 6.05 5.85 1.21
CA GLY A 47 7.49 5.73 1.31
C GLY A 47 8.09 4.95 0.15
N SER A 48 7.64 3.71 -0.03
CA SER A 48 8.16 2.80 -1.05
C SER A 48 7.29 1.55 -1.10
N ASN A 49 7.19 0.92 -2.27
CA ASN A 49 6.64 -0.42 -2.40
C ASN A 49 7.73 -1.51 -2.46
N VAL A 50 9.00 -1.14 -2.40
CA VAL A 50 10.12 -2.08 -2.35
C VAL A 50 10.14 -2.80 -1.01
N GLY A 51 10.28 -4.12 -1.04
CA GLY A 51 10.34 -4.94 0.17
C GLY A 51 8.99 -5.24 0.81
N ALA A 52 7.88 -4.87 0.17
CA ALA A 52 6.53 -5.08 0.68
C ALA A 52 6.06 -6.56 0.68
N GLN A 53 6.92 -7.51 0.33
CA GLN A 53 6.56 -8.92 0.14
C GLN A 53 6.83 -9.80 1.35
N ASN A 54 6.95 -9.27 2.54
CA ASN A 54 7.15 -10.12 3.71
C ASN A 54 5.81 -10.46 4.39
N TYR A 55 5.08 -11.42 3.84
CA TYR A 55 3.79 -11.90 4.35
C TYR A 55 3.92 -12.98 5.41
N SER A 56 4.93 -12.89 6.28
CA SER A 56 5.20 -13.92 7.28
C SER A 56 4.24 -13.91 8.47
N ARG A 57 3.42 -12.89 8.61
CA ARG A 57 2.42 -12.73 9.67
C ARG A 57 1.15 -12.12 9.09
N TRP A 58 0.93 -10.84 9.35
CA TRP A 58 -0.27 -10.14 8.93
C TRP A 58 -0.03 -9.41 7.60
N THR A 59 -0.82 -9.73 6.61
CA THR A 59 -0.81 -9.00 5.35
C THR A 59 -1.67 -7.74 5.41
N ASN A 60 -1.51 -6.90 4.41
CA ASN A 60 -2.36 -5.73 4.15
C ASN A 60 -2.81 -5.76 2.68
N PRO A 61 -3.83 -4.99 2.31
CA PRO A 61 -4.17 -4.79 0.91
C PRO A 61 -2.96 -4.38 0.08
N MET A 62 -2.80 -5.00 -1.08
CA MET A 62 -1.77 -4.59 -2.02
C MET A 62 -2.09 -3.20 -2.55
N LYS A 63 -1.06 -2.36 -2.67
CA LYS A 63 -1.20 -0.97 -3.11
C LYS A 63 -0.74 -0.74 -4.53
N SER A 64 -0.05 -1.71 -5.13
CA SER A 64 0.60 -1.58 -6.43
C SER A 64 0.12 -2.67 -7.38
N TYR A 65 -0.32 -2.26 -8.56
CA TYR A 65 -0.83 -3.15 -9.59
C TYR A 65 -0.26 -2.77 -10.95
N LEU A 66 -0.13 -3.76 -11.80
CA LEU A 66 0.25 -3.60 -13.19
C LEU A 66 -0.75 -4.36 -14.06
N VAL A 67 -1.19 -3.77 -15.16
CA VAL A 67 -2.06 -4.39 -16.14
C VAL A 67 -1.35 -4.34 -17.48
N ALA A 68 -1.22 -5.47 -18.14
CA ALA A 68 -0.71 -5.55 -19.50
C ALA A 68 -1.88 -5.49 -20.50
N GLU A 69 -1.79 -4.63 -21.48
CA GLU A 69 -2.75 -4.52 -22.57
C GLU A 69 -2.29 -5.36 -23.77
N ASP A 70 -3.21 -5.70 -24.66
CA ASP A 70 -2.95 -6.59 -25.81
C ASP A 70 -1.89 -6.05 -26.79
N ASP A 71 -1.70 -4.73 -26.85
CA ASP A 71 -0.69 -4.07 -27.69
C ASP A 71 0.69 -4.01 -27.04
N GLY A 72 0.82 -4.54 -25.81
CA GLY A 72 2.03 -4.55 -25.02
C GLY A 72 2.29 -3.27 -24.22
N SER A 73 1.37 -2.32 -24.25
CA SER A 73 1.36 -1.21 -23.32
C SER A 73 1.01 -1.68 -21.90
N LEU A 74 1.33 -0.84 -20.91
CA LEU A 74 1.13 -1.15 -19.50
C LEU A 74 0.33 -0.04 -18.83
N MET A 75 -0.56 -0.44 -17.93
CA MET A 75 -1.20 0.47 -17.00
C MET A 75 -0.72 0.16 -15.58
N ARG A 76 -0.04 1.13 -14.96
CA ARG A 76 0.35 1.08 -13.55
C ARG A 76 -0.73 1.71 -12.70
N VAL A 77 -1.15 1.02 -11.64
CA VAL A 77 -2.12 1.53 -10.67
C VAL A 77 -1.49 1.51 -9.29
N GLN A 78 -1.45 2.66 -8.64
CA GLN A 78 -0.83 2.85 -7.33
C GLN A 78 -1.81 3.52 -6.38
N TYR A 79 -2.14 2.88 -5.27
CA TYR A 79 -2.89 3.52 -4.21
C TYR A 79 -2.00 4.46 -3.40
N GLY A 80 -2.54 5.62 -3.06
CA GLY A 80 -1.88 6.59 -2.20
C GLY A 80 -2.85 7.22 -1.21
N SER A 81 -2.65 6.97 0.09
CA SER A 81 -3.51 7.50 1.15
C SER A 81 -3.53 9.03 1.18
N LYS A 82 -2.41 9.67 0.85
CA LYS A 82 -2.32 11.14 0.80
C LYS A 82 -3.02 11.76 -0.40
N ILE A 83 -3.20 11.02 -1.48
CA ILE A 83 -4.01 11.49 -2.62
C ILE A 83 -5.47 11.09 -2.48
N GLY A 84 -5.79 10.21 -1.53
CA GLY A 84 -7.15 9.72 -1.29
C GLY A 84 -7.70 8.94 -2.48
N GLY A 85 -6.89 8.05 -3.07
CA GLY A 85 -7.30 7.28 -4.22
C GLY A 85 -6.17 6.61 -4.97
N LEU A 86 -6.40 6.36 -6.25
CA LEU A 86 -5.47 5.69 -7.15
C LEU A 86 -4.82 6.66 -8.12
N LEU A 87 -3.51 6.61 -8.22
CA LEU A 87 -2.78 7.13 -9.37
C LEU A 87 -2.72 6.05 -10.44
N VAL A 88 -3.18 6.39 -11.62
CA VAL A 88 -3.15 5.53 -12.81
C VAL A 88 -2.24 6.16 -13.83
N GLU A 89 -1.27 5.41 -14.30
CA GLU A 89 -0.31 5.85 -15.32
C GLU A 89 -0.27 4.83 -16.46
N TYR A 90 -0.23 5.32 -17.68
CA TYR A 90 -0.16 4.51 -18.89
C TYR A 90 1.21 4.62 -19.52
N TYR A 91 1.79 3.49 -19.87
CA TYR A 91 3.12 3.40 -20.47
C TYR A 91 3.05 2.65 -21.78
N ASP A 92 3.79 3.12 -22.79
CA ASP A 92 3.96 2.38 -24.03
C ASP A 92 4.87 1.15 -23.80
N LYS A 93 4.99 0.30 -24.82
CA LYS A 93 5.85 -0.91 -24.78
C LYS A 93 7.34 -0.66 -24.52
N ASN A 94 7.79 0.60 -24.55
CA ASN A 94 9.16 1.01 -24.27
C ASN A 94 9.25 1.71 -22.89
N TYR A 95 8.20 1.63 -22.08
CA TYR A 95 8.06 2.27 -20.76
C TYR A 95 8.07 3.80 -20.81
N ASN A 96 7.69 4.44 -21.92
CA ASN A 96 7.46 5.88 -21.94
C ASN A 96 6.05 6.16 -21.40
N LEU A 97 5.94 7.10 -20.46
CA LEU A 97 4.66 7.54 -19.93
C LEU A 97 3.85 8.25 -21.00
N THR A 98 2.62 7.81 -21.23
CA THR A 98 1.73 8.35 -22.27
C THR A 98 0.55 9.11 -21.72
N ASP A 99 0.05 8.75 -20.52
CA ASP A 99 -1.07 9.42 -19.88
C ASP A 99 -1.07 9.16 -18.35
N THR A 100 -1.77 10.03 -17.60
CA THR A 100 -1.90 9.94 -16.15
C THR A 100 -3.31 10.33 -15.73
N LYS A 101 -3.87 9.61 -14.74
CA LYS A 101 -5.18 9.91 -14.17
C LYS A 101 -5.18 9.69 -12.65
N LEU A 102 -5.96 10.49 -11.95
CA LEU A 102 -6.32 10.24 -10.55
C LEU A 102 -7.75 9.72 -10.46
N VAL A 103 -7.97 8.71 -9.63
CA VAL A 103 -9.28 8.11 -9.38
C VAL A 103 -9.52 8.14 -7.88
N ASP A 104 -10.54 8.87 -7.45
CA ASP A 104 -10.88 9.02 -6.03
C ASP A 104 -11.34 7.69 -5.42
N GLU A 105 -10.99 7.46 -4.14
CA GLU A 105 -11.56 6.37 -3.37
C GLU A 105 -13.01 6.70 -2.97
N GLU A 106 -13.87 5.68 -3.00
CA GLU A 106 -15.30 5.84 -2.69
C GLU A 106 -15.59 5.74 -1.18
N LEU A 107 -14.82 4.95 -0.44
CA LEU A 107 -14.83 4.84 1.01
C LEU A 107 -13.37 4.91 1.51
N PRO A 108 -13.13 5.35 2.75
CA PRO A 108 -11.81 5.79 3.21
C PRO A 108 -10.77 4.70 3.44
N VAL A 109 -11.13 3.42 3.34
CA VAL A 109 -10.21 2.30 3.50
C VAL A 109 -10.07 1.58 2.16
N PHE A 110 -8.90 1.65 1.57
CA PHE A 110 -8.61 0.94 0.32
C PHE A 110 -8.49 -0.56 0.57
N GLY A 111 -9.16 -1.37 -0.23
CA GLY A 111 -9.10 -2.83 -0.19
C GLY A 111 -8.33 -3.43 -1.37
N GLY A 112 -8.64 -3.01 -2.60
CA GLY A 112 -7.97 -3.60 -3.75
C GLY A 112 -8.47 -3.07 -5.10
N PHE A 113 -7.72 -3.44 -6.12
CA PHE A 113 -8.01 -3.15 -7.52
C PHE A 113 -8.00 -4.44 -8.34
N TYR A 114 -8.92 -4.55 -9.30
CA TYR A 114 -8.98 -5.66 -10.24
C TYR A 114 -9.35 -5.16 -11.63
N ALA A 115 -8.67 -5.68 -12.66
CA ALA A 115 -8.94 -5.38 -14.05
C ALA A 115 -9.47 -6.62 -14.77
N THR A 116 -10.61 -6.47 -15.45
CA THR A 116 -11.05 -7.40 -16.49
C THR A 116 -10.72 -6.83 -17.86
N LYS A 117 -11.00 -7.59 -18.91
CA LYS A 117 -10.84 -7.11 -20.28
C LYS A 117 -11.61 -5.80 -20.53
N ASP A 118 -12.83 -5.69 -19.99
CA ASP A 118 -13.76 -4.62 -20.35
C ASP A 118 -13.93 -3.55 -19.27
N ASN A 119 -13.59 -3.88 -18.01
CA ASN A 119 -13.87 -3.02 -16.86
C ASN A 119 -12.76 -3.04 -15.80
N TYR A 120 -12.75 -1.98 -14.98
CA TYR A 120 -11.97 -1.90 -13.76
C TYR A 120 -12.88 -1.95 -12.52
N TYR A 121 -12.37 -2.52 -11.44
CA TYR A 121 -13.08 -2.64 -10.16
C TYR A 121 -12.17 -2.14 -9.03
N ILE A 122 -12.71 -1.26 -8.20
CA ILE A 122 -12.06 -0.81 -6.96
C ILE A 122 -12.90 -1.29 -5.80
N ILE A 123 -12.24 -1.90 -4.82
CA ILE A 123 -12.85 -2.32 -3.57
C ILE A 123 -12.37 -1.37 -2.48
N THR A 124 -13.31 -0.73 -1.79
CA THR A 124 -13.05 0.14 -0.66
C THR A 124 -13.91 -0.28 0.52
N GLY A 125 -13.59 0.22 1.69
CA GLY A 125 -14.36 -0.01 2.91
C GLY A 125 -14.35 1.17 3.85
N GLN A 126 -15.09 1.04 4.94
CA GLN A 126 -15.05 1.98 6.06
C GLN A 126 -15.17 1.27 7.40
N ILE A 127 -14.57 1.88 8.41
CA ILE A 127 -14.55 1.37 9.77
C ILE A 127 -15.95 1.52 10.40
N ASN A 128 -16.40 0.47 11.08
CA ASN A 128 -17.72 0.36 11.73
C ASN A 128 -17.57 0.10 13.23
N LYS A 129 -17.03 1.08 13.97
CA LYS A 129 -16.81 0.94 15.42
C LYS A 129 -18.09 0.84 16.24
N ASP A 130 -19.18 1.38 15.73
CA ASP A 130 -20.48 1.37 16.41
C ASP A 130 -21.27 0.09 16.14
N GLU A 131 -20.68 -0.85 15.37
CA GLU A 131 -21.27 -2.14 15.01
C GLU A 131 -22.67 -2.00 14.34
N ASP A 132 -22.82 -0.93 13.58
CA ASP A 132 -24.06 -0.61 12.89
C ASP A 132 -24.27 -1.55 11.69
N ASN A 133 -25.33 -2.37 11.76
CA ASN A 133 -25.69 -3.30 10.69
C ASN A 133 -26.26 -2.60 9.44
N ASP A 134 -26.65 -1.35 9.54
CA ASP A 134 -27.15 -0.56 8.40
C ASP A 134 -26.04 0.22 7.69
N LEU A 135 -24.84 0.27 8.28
CA LEU A 135 -23.67 0.87 7.64
C LEU A 135 -23.17 0.01 6.49
N GLU A 136 -22.91 0.61 5.36
CA GLU A 136 -22.21 -0.02 4.24
C GLU A 136 -20.71 -0.11 4.55
N VAL A 137 -20.22 -1.31 4.89
CA VAL A 137 -18.82 -1.49 5.31
C VAL A 137 -17.88 -1.74 4.13
N TYR A 138 -18.34 -2.42 3.09
CA TYR A 138 -17.57 -2.66 1.88
C TYR A 138 -18.30 -2.08 0.68
N ARG A 139 -17.56 -1.49 -0.25
CA ARG A 139 -18.07 -1.00 -1.53
C ARG A 139 -17.21 -1.51 -2.67
N ILE A 140 -17.88 -2.01 -3.70
CA ILE A 140 -17.25 -2.40 -4.95
C ILE A 140 -17.78 -1.46 -6.03
N THR A 141 -16.87 -0.75 -6.69
CA THR A 141 -17.19 0.21 -7.74
C THR A 141 -16.63 -0.25 -9.06
N LYS A 142 -17.51 -0.30 -10.07
CA LYS A 142 -17.19 -0.67 -11.46
C LYS A 142 -16.98 0.58 -12.29
N TYR A 143 -15.90 0.58 -13.07
CA TYR A 143 -15.53 1.63 -14.03
C TYR A 143 -15.39 1.05 -15.43
N ASP A 144 -15.63 1.88 -16.45
CA ASP A 144 -15.25 1.56 -17.82
C ASP A 144 -13.72 1.74 -18.02
N LYS A 145 -13.22 1.39 -19.21
CA LYS A 145 -11.78 1.53 -19.53
C LYS A 145 -11.29 3.00 -19.62
N LYS A 146 -12.20 3.97 -19.52
CA LYS A 146 -11.88 5.40 -19.43
C LYS A 146 -11.98 5.94 -17.98
N TRP A 147 -12.23 5.03 -17.03
CA TRP A 147 -12.45 5.36 -15.62
C TRP A 147 -13.73 6.17 -15.35
N ASN A 148 -14.72 6.10 -16.23
CA ASN A 148 -16.04 6.58 -15.90
C ASN A 148 -16.73 5.57 -14.98
N LYS A 149 -17.24 6.04 -13.84
CA LYS A 149 -17.99 5.20 -12.91
C LYS A 149 -19.27 4.69 -13.59
N ILE A 150 -19.46 3.38 -13.60
CA ILE A 150 -20.65 2.74 -14.16
C ILE A 150 -21.69 2.50 -13.06
N LYS A 151 -21.31 1.77 -12.02
CA LYS A 151 -22.20 1.40 -10.90
C LYS A 151 -21.35 0.96 -9.70
N SER A 152 -21.94 1.04 -8.51
CA SER A 152 -21.37 0.46 -7.28
C SER A 152 -22.39 -0.39 -6.56
N THR A 153 -21.89 -1.32 -5.75
CA THR A 153 -22.68 -2.12 -4.82
C THR A 153 -21.95 -2.20 -3.49
N GLY A 154 -22.68 -2.36 -2.40
CA GLY A 154 -22.12 -2.35 -1.07
C GLY A 154 -22.65 -3.45 -0.16
N LEU A 155 -21.81 -3.91 0.77
CA LEU A 155 -22.14 -4.93 1.77
C LEU A 155 -22.39 -4.28 3.12
N LYS A 156 -23.56 -4.58 3.67
CA LYS A 156 -24.02 -4.23 5.02
C LYS A 156 -24.22 -5.47 5.85
N ASN A 157 -24.44 -5.32 7.15
CA ASN A 157 -24.73 -6.41 8.08
C ASN A 157 -23.74 -7.58 7.94
N CYS A 158 -22.46 -7.25 7.98
CA CYS A 158 -21.37 -8.17 7.65
C CYS A 158 -20.44 -8.47 8.83
N ASN A 159 -20.90 -8.22 10.08
CA ASN A 159 -20.14 -8.56 11.30
C ASN A 159 -18.70 -8.01 11.26
N THR A 160 -18.50 -6.79 10.79
CA THR A 160 -17.17 -6.19 10.55
C THR A 160 -17.02 -4.88 11.30
N THR A 161 -15.99 -4.78 12.13
CA THR A 161 -15.52 -3.54 12.77
C THR A 161 -14.46 -2.86 11.91
N TYR A 162 -13.42 -3.61 11.49
CA TYR A 162 -12.33 -3.13 10.64
C TYR A 162 -12.25 -3.97 9.37
N PRO A 163 -12.62 -3.41 8.20
CA PRO A 163 -12.49 -4.10 6.93
C PRO A 163 -11.01 -4.21 6.52
N PHE A 164 -10.67 -5.30 5.85
CA PHE A 164 -9.32 -5.62 5.34
C PHE A 164 -8.24 -5.75 6.43
N ASP A 165 -8.61 -5.87 7.70
CA ASP A 165 -7.65 -6.13 8.75
C ASP A 165 -7.00 -7.51 8.54
N ALA A 166 -5.67 -7.55 8.50
CA ALA A 166 -4.90 -8.74 8.12
C ALA A 166 -5.29 -9.35 6.75
N GLY A 167 -5.80 -8.55 5.81
CA GLY A 167 -6.35 -9.00 4.53
C GLY A 167 -5.62 -8.48 3.30
N SER A 168 -5.15 -9.39 2.42
CA SER A 168 -4.52 -9.03 1.14
C SER A 168 -5.52 -8.60 0.05
N CYS A 169 -6.79 -8.89 0.22
CA CYS A 169 -7.89 -8.61 -0.71
C CYS A 169 -7.62 -9.10 -2.14
N ARG A 170 -7.77 -10.40 -2.34
CA ARG A 170 -7.60 -11.05 -3.66
C ARG A 170 -8.94 -11.23 -4.34
N MET A 171 -8.91 -11.20 -5.67
CA MET A 171 -10.10 -11.32 -6.51
C MET A 171 -9.83 -12.24 -7.69
N ASP A 172 -10.88 -12.95 -8.12
CA ASP A 172 -10.87 -13.67 -9.38
C ASP A 172 -12.29 -13.71 -9.99
N VAL A 173 -12.39 -13.95 -11.29
CA VAL A 173 -13.64 -13.88 -12.04
C VAL A 173 -13.89 -15.17 -12.82
N SER A 174 -15.10 -15.72 -12.69
CA SER A 174 -15.61 -16.79 -13.54
C SER A 174 -16.95 -16.38 -14.16
N GLY A 175 -16.97 -16.26 -15.50
CA GLY A 175 -18.12 -15.73 -16.22
C GLY A 175 -18.49 -14.32 -15.75
N LYS A 176 -19.73 -14.15 -15.32
CA LYS A 176 -20.24 -12.88 -14.77
C LYS A 176 -20.07 -12.73 -13.25
N TYR A 177 -19.41 -13.64 -12.57
CA TYR A 177 -19.26 -13.59 -11.12
C TYR A 177 -17.81 -13.32 -10.73
N MET A 178 -17.64 -12.36 -9.83
CA MET A 178 -16.37 -12.08 -9.15
C MET A 178 -16.44 -12.64 -7.72
N ILE A 179 -15.38 -13.31 -7.31
CA ILE A 179 -15.14 -13.68 -5.92
C ILE A 179 -14.05 -12.77 -5.35
N ILE A 180 -14.36 -12.16 -4.20
CA ILE A 180 -13.40 -11.37 -3.40
C ILE A 180 -13.10 -12.15 -2.14
N ARG A 181 -11.82 -12.31 -1.81
CA ARG A 181 -11.37 -12.92 -0.56
C ARG A 181 -10.40 -12.00 0.16
N THR A 182 -10.71 -11.73 1.43
CA THR A 182 -9.92 -10.88 2.32
C THR A 182 -10.08 -11.35 3.78
N CYS A 183 -9.62 -10.54 4.73
CA CYS A 183 -9.84 -10.73 6.15
C CYS A 183 -10.40 -9.46 6.77
N HIS A 184 -11.01 -9.56 7.95
CA HIS A 184 -11.57 -8.44 8.71
C HIS A 184 -11.46 -8.71 10.22
N GLU A 185 -11.61 -7.67 11.01
CA GLU A 185 -11.94 -7.81 12.43
C GLU A 185 -13.46 -7.83 12.59
N MET A 186 -13.98 -8.87 13.26
CA MET A 186 -15.40 -9.01 13.60
C MET A 186 -15.78 -8.15 14.82
N TYR A 187 -17.07 -7.98 15.09
CA TYR A 187 -17.60 -7.27 16.26
C TYR A 187 -17.06 -7.77 17.61
N ASN A 188 -16.72 -9.05 17.70
CA ASN A 188 -16.11 -9.61 18.92
C ASN A 188 -14.58 -9.42 19.00
N GLY A 189 -13.97 -8.64 18.09
CA GLY A 189 -12.54 -8.37 18.05
C GLY A 189 -11.67 -9.49 17.49
N HIS A 190 -12.26 -10.56 16.94
CA HIS A 190 -11.52 -11.67 16.34
C HIS A 190 -11.40 -11.50 14.82
N GLN A 191 -10.25 -11.77 14.24
CA GLN A 191 -10.06 -11.77 12.80
C GLN A 191 -10.75 -12.98 12.16
N ALA A 192 -11.33 -12.78 10.98
CA ALA A 192 -11.91 -13.84 10.18
C ALA A 192 -11.73 -13.56 8.68
N ASN A 193 -11.67 -14.63 7.89
CA ASN A 193 -11.71 -14.53 6.44
C ASN A 193 -13.08 -14.04 5.96
N VAL A 194 -13.06 -13.16 4.97
CA VAL A 194 -14.25 -12.67 4.28
C VAL A 194 -14.24 -13.17 2.84
N THR A 195 -15.38 -13.71 2.41
CA THR A 195 -15.60 -14.07 1.00
C THR A 195 -16.87 -13.39 0.52
N ILE A 196 -16.81 -12.68 -0.61
CA ILE A 196 -17.94 -11.97 -1.22
C ILE A 196 -18.08 -12.44 -2.66
N GLN A 197 -19.29 -12.75 -3.08
CA GLN A 197 -19.67 -13.08 -4.46
C GLN A 197 -20.49 -11.96 -5.05
N ILE A 198 -20.12 -11.51 -6.25
CA ILE A 198 -20.76 -10.39 -6.95
C ILE A 198 -21.11 -10.81 -8.37
N ASP A 199 -22.34 -10.54 -8.78
CA ASP A 199 -22.69 -10.50 -10.21
C ASP A 199 -22.18 -9.17 -10.78
N ILE A 200 -21.10 -9.21 -11.57
CA ILE A 200 -20.44 -8.02 -12.12
C ILE A 200 -21.18 -7.39 -13.31
N ASP A 201 -22.14 -8.08 -13.89
CA ASP A 201 -22.99 -7.51 -14.93
C ASP A 201 -24.09 -6.66 -14.30
N GLN A 202 -24.73 -7.20 -13.27
CA GLN A 202 -25.78 -6.49 -12.53
C GLN A 202 -25.22 -5.54 -11.47
N MET A 203 -23.97 -5.69 -11.07
CA MET A 203 -23.35 -5.05 -9.91
C MET A 203 -24.23 -5.26 -8.66
N GLU A 204 -24.39 -6.51 -8.29
CA GLU A 204 -25.16 -6.95 -7.12
C GLU A 204 -24.38 -7.99 -6.34
N ILE A 205 -24.29 -7.82 -5.02
CA ILE A 205 -23.74 -8.85 -4.14
C ILE A 205 -24.76 -9.98 -4.07
N THR A 206 -24.39 -11.15 -4.57
CA THR A 206 -25.25 -12.31 -4.63
C THR A 206 -25.09 -13.21 -3.42
N ASP A 207 -23.92 -13.18 -2.78
CA ASP A 207 -23.64 -13.96 -1.58
C ASP A 207 -22.44 -13.39 -0.81
N SER A 208 -22.34 -13.68 0.50
CA SER A 208 -21.19 -13.33 1.32
C SER A 208 -21.04 -14.26 2.52
N TYR A 209 -19.82 -14.42 2.99
CA TYR A 209 -19.51 -15.10 4.23
C TYR A 209 -18.51 -14.28 5.04
N THR A 210 -18.88 -13.90 6.27
CA THR A 210 -18.18 -12.92 7.10
C THR A 210 -18.04 -13.37 8.57
N SER A 211 -17.99 -14.67 8.80
CA SER A 211 -17.85 -15.26 10.13
C SER A 211 -16.77 -16.35 10.13
N VAL A 212 -16.34 -16.76 11.31
CA VAL A 212 -15.38 -17.85 11.45
C VAL A 212 -15.95 -19.14 10.88
N ALA A 213 -15.21 -19.74 9.96
CA ALA A 213 -15.54 -21.06 9.41
C ALA A 213 -15.16 -22.16 10.41
N ASN A 214 -16.09 -22.51 11.29
CA ASN A 214 -15.91 -23.58 12.25
C ASN A 214 -16.76 -24.79 11.86
N ASN A 215 -16.13 -25.93 11.59
CA ASN A 215 -16.82 -27.19 11.31
C ASN A 215 -16.06 -28.38 11.89
N ASN A 216 -16.67 -29.57 11.83
CA ASN A 216 -16.12 -30.81 12.37
C ASN A 216 -14.77 -31.25 11.78
N TYR A 217 -14.31 -30.56 10.74
CA TYR A 217 -13.05 -30.86 10.05
C TYR A 217 -11.96 -29.82 10.34
N GLY A 218 -12.09 -29.05 11.43
CA GLY A 218 -11.26 -27.88 11.75
C GLY A 218 -11.76 -26.65 11.00
N TYR A 219 -11.24 -25.50 11.34
CA TYR A 219 -11.61 -24.25 10.71
C TYR A 219 -10.37 -23.41 10.38
N VAL A 220 -10.53 -22.56 9.37
CA VAL A 220 -9.59 -21.48 9.09
C VAL A 220 -10.29 -20.19 9.50
N SER A 221 -9.91 -19.62 10.65
CA SER A 221 -10.54 -18.40 11.15
C SER A 221 -10.11 -17.18 10.33
N HIS A 222 -8.81 -17.04 10.16
CA HIS A 222 -8.17 -16.00 9.37
C HIS A 222 -6.96 -16.61 8.66
N SER A 223 -6.40 -15.86 7.74
CA SER A 223 -5.18 -16.22 7.05
C SER A 223 -4.22 -15.04 7.10
N PHE A 224 -2.92 -15.29 7.22
CA PHE A 224 -1.90 -14.24 7.15
C PHE A 224 -1.75 -13.68 5.74
N ASN A 225 -2.09 -14.47 4.71
CA ASN A 225 -2.19 -14.03 3.33
C ASN A 225 -3.23 -14.89 2.60
N GLN A 226 -4.20 -14.28 1.98
CA GLN A 226 -5.29 -14.94 1.28
C GLN A 226 -5.02 -14.97 -0.22
N PHE A 227 -5.34 -16.11 -0.86
CA PHE A 227 -5.42 -16.21 -2.30
C PHE A 227 -6.75 -16.80 -2.69
N VAL A 228 -7.25 -16.42 -3.86
CA VAL A 228 -8.43 -17.00 -4.48
C VAL A 228 -8.22 -17.11 -5.98
N LYS A 229 -8.60 -18.24 -6.52
CA LYS A 229 -8.73 -18.51 -7.95
C LYS A 229 -10.07 -19.18 -8.19
N THR A 230 -10.54 -19.15 -9.40
CA THR A 230 -11.76 -19.83 -9.82
C THR A 230 -11.44 -20.82 -10.93
N GLU A 231 -12.03 -22.01 -10.85
CA GLU A 231 -11.87 -23.05 -11.86
C GLU A 231 -13.21 -23.79 -12.03
N ASP A 232 -13.72 -23.84 -13.25
CA ASP A 232 -14.97 -24.53 -13.62
C ASP A 232 -16.17 -24.21 -12.70
N GLY A 233 -16.28 -22.93 -12.29
CA GLY A 233 -17.32 -22.46 -11.38
C GLY A 233 -17.08 -22.79 -9.91
N HIS A 234 -15.92 -23.32 -9.54
CA HIS A 234 -15.54 -23.59 -8.17
C HIS A 234 -14.54 -22.58 -7.63
N ILE A 235 -14.65 -22.26 -6.35
CA ILE A 235 -13.68 -21.42 -5.64
C ILE A 235 -12.54 -22.32 -5.16
N ILE A 236 -11.31 -21.93 -5.48
CA ILE A 236 -10.07 -22.53 -4.99
C ILE A 236 -9.33 -21.46 -4.21
N ALA A 237 -9.23 -21.59 -2.91
CA ALA A 237 -8.54 -20.66 -2.04
C ALA A 237 -7.28 -21.28 -1.44
N LEU A 238 -6.25 -20.45 -1.21
CA LEU A 238 -5.08 -20.79 -0.43
C LEU A 238 -5.03 -19.89 0.80
N ASP A 239 -4.94 -20.49 1.97
CA ASP A 239 -4.79 -19.79 3.24
C ASP A 239 -3.49 -20.19 3.94
N HIS A 240 -2.91 -19.23 4.66
CA HIS A 240 -1.76 -19.39 5.53
C HIS A 240 -2.26 -19.29 6.98
N GLY A 241 -2.60 -20.42 7.59
CA GLY A 241 -3.23 -20.50 8.90
C GLY A 241 -2.26 -20.80 10.03
N ASP A 242 -2.50 -20.25 11.23
CA ASP A 242 -1.80 -20.56 12.48
C ASP A 242 -2.62 -21.48 13.40
N ALA A 243 -3.91 -21.64 13.10
CA ALA A 243 -4.84 -22.43 13.91
C ALA A 243 -5.87 -23.15 13.04
N TYR A 244 -6.03 -24.45 13.27
CA TYR A 244 -7.01 -25.36 12.71
C TYR A 244 -7.25 -25.26 11.17
N PRO A 245 -6.25 -25.57 10.34
CA PRO A 245 -4.94 -26.11 10.69
C PRO A 245 -3.87 -25.02 10.82
N ARG A 246 -2.72 -25.40 11.36
CA ARG A 246 -1.48 -24.66 11.34
C ARG A 246 -0.69 -25.09 10.10
N ASP A 247 -1.01 -24.50 8.94
CA ASP A 247 -0.62 -25.03 7.63
C ASP A 247 -0.74 -23.97 6.52
N PHE A 248 -0.04 -24.15 5.40
CA PHE A 248 -0.58 -23.71 4.13
C PHE A 248 -1.66 -24.69 3.70
N ILE A 249 -2.89 -24.22 3.51
CA ILE A 249 -4.01 -25.08 3.17
C ILE A 249 -4.74 -24.58 1.92
N ILE A 250 -4.99 -25.50 0.98
CA ILE A 250 -5.89 -25.25 -0.14
C ILE A 250 -7.31 -25.68 0.26
N LEU A 251 -8.24 -24.77 0.01
CA LEU A 251 -9.67 -24.96 0.21
C LEU A 251 -10.35 -25.03 -1.16
N LYS A 252 -10.81 -26.22 -1.53
CA LYS A 252 -11.56 -26.44 -2.77
C LYS A 252 -13.05 -26.57 -2.46
N TYR A 253 -13.81 -25.53 -2.82
CA TYR A 253 -15.25 -25.52 -2.63
C TYR A 253 -15.93 -26.33 -3.72
N GLN A 254 -16.79 -27.28 -3.32
CA GLN A 254 -17.47 -28.18 -4.27
C GLN A 254 -18.71 -27.55 -4.91
N THR A 255 -19.22 -26.46 -4.34
CA THR A 255 -20.38 -25.76 -4.89
C THR A 255 -19.98 -24.99 -6.16
N ASP A 256 -20.71 -25.20 -7.23
CA ASP A 256 -20.63 -24.38 -8.43
C ASP A 256 -21.33 -23.04 -8.15
N PHE A 257 -20.54 -22.02 -7.79
CA PHE A 257 -21.05 -20.71 -7.42
C PHE A 257 -21.66 -19.93 -8.60
N THR A 258 -21.38 -20.35 -9.83
CA THR A 258 -21.97 -19.72 -11.02
C THR A 258 -23.44 -20.11 -11.21
N LYS A 259 -23.93 -21.14 -10.52
CA LYS A 259 -25.31 -21.61 -10.49
C LYS A 259 -26.09 -21.20 -9.25
N GLY A 260 -25.44 -20.54 -8.29
CA GLY A 260 -26.08 -20.16 -7.04
C GLY A 260 -25.13 -19.51 -6.04
N LYS A 261 -25.45 -19.70 -4.76
CA LYS A 261 -24.67 -19.18 -3.66
C LYS A 261 -23.57 -20.18 -3.26
N PHE A 262 -22.38 -19.67 -2.95
CA PHE A 262 -21.30 -20.52 -2.43
C PHE A 262 -21.47 -20.81 -0.93
N SER A 263 -22.09 -19.90 -0.16
CA SER A 263 -22.11 -19.96 1.30
C SER A 263 -22.80 -21.20 1.90
N PRO A 264 -23.84 -21.79 1.31
CA PRO A 264 -24.42 -23.02 1.82
C PRO A 264 -23.44 -24.21 1.84
N GLY A 265 -22.48 -24.22 0.92
CA GLY A 265 -21.44 -25.26 0.85
C GLY A 265 -20.14 -24.91 1.56
N TYR A 266 -20.04 -23.73 2.14
CA TYR A 266 -18.80 -23.18 2.70
C TYR A 266 -18.20 -24.08 3.81
N TYR A 267 -19.02 -24.72 4.62
CA TYR A 267 -18.58 -25.58 5.71
C TYR A 267 -18.60 -27.05 5.42
N THR A 268 -19.56 -27.51 4.63
CA THR A 268 -19.88 -28.94 4.50
C THR A 268 -19.39 -29.53 3.18
N GLN A 269 -19.08 -28.70 2.21
CA GLN A 269 -18.71 -29.11 0.85
C GLN A 269 -17.36 -28.50 0.43
N CYS A 270 -16.43 -28.38 1.35
CA CYS A 270 -15.09 -27.88 1.09
C CYS A 270 -14.07 -28.99 1.34
N THR A 271 -13.34 -29.37 0.30
CA THR A 271 -12.16 -30.23 0.46
C THR A 271 -11.01 -29.39 0.97
N LYS A 272 -10.41 -29.83 2.07
CA LYS A 272 -9.24 -29.21 2.70
C LYS A 272 -8.02 -30.03 2.36
N ILE A 273 -7.04 -29.42 1.73
CA ILE A 273 -5.79 -30.07 1.30
C ILE A 273 -4.64 -29.40 2.04
N PRO A 274 -4.11 -30.02 3.11
CA PRO A 274 -2.89 -29.57 3.77
C PRO A 274 -1.73 -29.59 2.80
N VAL A 275 -0.97 -28.48 2.71
CA VAL A 275 0.15 -28.32 1.77
C VAL A 275 1.48 -28.40 2.49
N LEU A 276 1.63 -27.67 3.58
CA LEU A 276 2.82 -27.69 4.43
C LEU A 276 2.42 -27.37 5.87
N GLN A 277 2.50 -28.35 6.73
CA GLN A 277 2.23 -28.19 8.16
C GLN A 277 3.39 -27.44 8.84
N PHE A 278 3.07 -26.47 9.68
CA PHE A 278 4.05 -25.73 10.46
C PHE A 278 4.21 -26.28 11.86
N GLU A 279 5.45 -26.31 12.32
CA GLU A 279 5.78 -26.63 13.71
C GLU A 279 5.24 -25.55 14.67
N GLY A 280 5.13 -25.89 15.94
CA GLY A 280 4.69 -25.01 17.02
C GLY A 280 3.26 -25.26 17.46
N SER A 281 2.83 -24.52 18.49
CA SER A 281 1.50 -24.64 19.07
C SER A 281 0.44 -23.91 18.25
N ILE A 282 -0.76 -24.45 18.25
CA ILE A 282 -1.94 -23.82 17.65
C ILE A 282 -2.11 -22.39 18.18
N GLY A 283 -2.35 -21.45 17.27
CA GLY A 283 -2.54 -20.03 17.57
C GLY A 283 -1.23 -19.25 17.76
N ASN A 284 -0.07 -19.88 17.59
CA ASN A 284 1.20 -19.16 17.53
C ASN A 284 1.36 -18.50 16.15
N ASN A 285 1.35 -17.17 16.09
CA ASN A 285 1.48 -16.40 14.85
C ASN A 285 2.82 -16.58 14.13
N VAL A 286 3.86 -17.11 14.78
CA VAL A 286 5.15 -17.39 14.14
C VAL A 286 5.08 -18.75 13.46
N THR A 287 5.03 -18.78 12.14
CA THR A 287 5.01 -20.01 11.34
C THR A 287 6.35 -20.32 10.69
N GLY A 288 7.27 -19.34 10.64
CA GLY A 288 8.54 -19.46 9.93
C GLY A 288 8.41 -19.52 8.40
N ALA A 289 7.21 -19.34 7.86
CA ALA A 289 6.91 -19.49 6.44
C ALA A 289 6.14 -18.28 5.88
N SER A 290 6.15 -18.12 4.55
CA SER A 290 5.29 -17.17 3.85
C SER A 290 4.98 -17.65 2.42
N ALA A 291 3.75 -17.40 1.95
CA ALA A 291 3.32 -17.69 0.58
C ALA A 291 3.07 -16.38 -0.18
N GLY A 292 3.52 -16.28 -1.42
CA GLY A 292 3.33 -15.09 -2.26
C GLY A 292 2.89 -15.40 -3.69
N GLY A 293 2.73 -16.68 -4.04
CA GLY A 293 2.23 -17.09 -5.35
C GLY A 293 1.26 -18.28 -5.24
N PHE A 294 0.14 -18.18 -5.96
CA PHE A 294 -0.83 -19.25 -6.10
C PHE A 294 -1.38 -19.26 -7.52
N GLU A 295 -1.14 -20.35 -8.26
CA GLU A 295 -1.57 -20.50 -9.64
C GLU A 295 -2.16 -21.89 -9.91
N ILE A 296 -3.00 -21.96 -10.94
CA ILE A 296 -3.62 -23.19 -11.39
C ILE A 296 -2.94 -23.63 -12.69
N SER A 297 -2.28 -24.79 -12.68
CA SER A 297 -1.75 -25.46 -13.87
C SER A 297 -2.83 -26.32 -14.53
N ASP A 298 -2.47 -27.04 -15.57
CA ASP A 298 -3.43 -27.93 -16.26
C ASP A 298 -3.91 -29.06 -15.31
N ASP A 299 -3.05 -29.58 -14.44
CA ASP A 299 -3.32 -30.74 -13.59
C ASP A 299 -2.99 -30.57 -12.09
N HIS A 300 -2.37 -29.42 -11.70
CA HIS A 300 -2.01 -29.16 -10.31
C HIS A 300 -2.46 -27.76 -9.86
N TYR A 301 -2.60 -27.59 -8.56
CA TYR A 301 -2.54 -26.29 -7.88
C TYR A 301 -1.10 -26.06 -7.44
N LEU A 302 -0.53 -24.89 -7.79
CA LEU A 302 0.86 -24.55 -7.50
C LEU A 302 0.92 -23.43 -6.46
N VAL A 303 1.71 -23.65 -5.41
CA VAL A 303 1.95 -22.68 -4.32
C VAL A 303 3.42 -22.33 -4.29
N ALA A 304 3.77 -21.07 -4.60
CA ALA A 304 5.12 -20.54 -4.38
C ALA A 304 5.22 -19.93 -2.97
N ALA A 305 6.13 -20.48 -2.19
CA ALA A 305 6.31 -20.11 -0.79
C ALA A 305 7.78 -20.24 -0.37
N ASN A 306 8.09 -19.69 0.80
CA ASN A 306 9.35 -19.98 1.48
C ASN A 306 9.11 -20.40 2.93
N THR A 307 10.07 -21.12 3.49
CA THR A 307 10.00 -21.56 4.88
C THR A 307 11.40 -21.71 5.47
N VAL A 308 11.52 -21.48 6.78
CA VAL A 308 12.63 -21.99 7.57
C VAL A 308 12.53 -23.51 7.65
N LYS A 309 13.57 -24.17 8.13
CA LYS A 309 13.48 -25.60 8.44
C LYS A 309 12.36 -25.83 9.47
N GLN A 310 11.39 -26.66 9.14
CA GLN A 310 10.27 -27.00 10.00
C GLN A 310 10.65 -28.18 10.91
N ASP A 311 11.22 -27.87 12.06
CA ASP A 311 11.47 -28.81 13.15
C ASP A 311 11.20 -28.10 14.50
N LYS A 312 11.37 -28.80 15.62
CA LYS A 312 11.11 -28.29 16.98
C LYS A 312 11.82 -26.96 17.33
N ASN A 313 12.82 -26.55 16.55
CA ASN A 313 13.57 -25.30 16.74
C ASN A 313 13.22 -24.25 15.68
N PHE A 314 12.16 -24.44 14.90
CA PHE A 314 11.78 -23.60 13.75
C PHE A 314 11.77 -22.10 14.06
N ASP A 315 11.40 -21.70 15.28
CA ASP A 315 11.31 -20.31 15.72
C ASP A 315 12.66 -19.65 16.01
N SER A 316 13.73 -20.45 16.07
CA SER A 316 15.13 -19.97 16.19
C SER A 316 15.81 -19.79 14.82
N TYR A 317 15.24 -20.32 13.75
CA TYR A 317 15.80 -20.21 12.40
C TYR A 317 15.36 -18.94 11.70
N ASN A 318 16.26 -18.36 10.90
CA ASN A 318 16.01 -17.13 10.15
C ASN A 318 16.11 -17.31 8.65
N THR A 319 16.90 -18.28 8.19
CA THR A 319 17.12 -18.51 6.75
C THR A 319 15.97 -19.32 6.16
N ARG A 320 15.28 -18.74 5.19
CA ARG A 320 14.15 -19.36 4.48
C ARG A 320 14.58 -19.87 3.12
N ASN A 321 14.13 -21.05 2.78
CA ASN A 321 14.29 -21.66 1.47
C ASN A 321 13.01 -21.59 0.66
N VAL A 322 13.14 -21.22 -0.62
CA VAL A 322 12.04 -21.11 -1.57
C VAL A 322 11.66 -22.49 -2.10
N PHE A 323 10.37 -22.76 -2.20
CA PHE A 323 9.83 -23.96 -2.79
C PHE A 323 8.58 -23.69 -3.62
N VAL A 324 8.22 -24.65 -4.47
CA VAL A 324 6.90 -24.74 -5.10
C VAL A 324 6.26 -26.05 -4.64
N ALA A 325 5.11 -25.95 -3.97
CA ALA A 325 4.27 -27.10 -3.71
C ALA A 325 3.33 -27.31 -4.90
N ALA A 326 3.30 -28.54 -5.42
CA ALA A 326 2.35 -28.96 -6.44
C ALA A 326 1.34 -29.93 -5.81
N VAL A 327 0.06 -29.60 -5.94
CA VAL A 327 -1.06 -30.39 -5.43
C VAL A 327 -1.83 -30.96 -6.60
N ASP A 328 -1.80 -32.26 -6.80
CA ASP A 328 -2.52 -32.95 -7.86
C ASP A 328 -4.04 -32.74 -7.71
N LYS A 329 -4.70 -32.27 -8.76
CA LYS A 329 -6.13 -31.92 -8.73
C LYS A 329 -7.05 -33.14 -8.55
N SER A 330 -6.59 -34.33 -8.98
CA SER A 330 -7.36 -35.57 -8.99
C SER A 330 -7.21 -36.39 -7.71
N THR A 331 -5.98 -36.43 -7.17
CA THR A 331 -5.65 -37.27 -5.98
C THR A 331 -5.54 -36.44 -4.71
N SER A 332 -5.29 -35.14 -4.83
CA SER A 332 -4.91 -34.24 -3.74
C SER A 332 -3.52 -34.55 -3.14
N ASP A 333 -2.71 -35.33 -3.82
CA ASP A 333 -1.33 -35.58 -3.39
C ASP A 333 -0.49 -34.30 -3.48
N VAL A 334 0.37 -34.08 -2.48
CA VAL A 334 1.19 -32.89 -2.37
C VAL A 334 2.65 -33.25 -2.57
N LYS A 335 3.35 -32.54 -3.45
CA LYS A 335 4.78 -32.62 -3.65
C LYS A 335 5.44 -31.28 -3.42
N ILE A 336 6.40 -31.21 -2.51
CA ILE A 336 7.21 -30.01 -2.25
C ILE A 336 8.49 -30.08 -3.07
N ASN A 337 8.68 -29.10 -3.96
CA ASN A 337 9.88 -28.97 -4.80
C ASN A 337 10.67 -27.73 -4.35
N TYR A 338 11.75 -27.93 -3.59
CA TYR A 338 12.63 -26.83 -3.19
C TYR A 338 13.43 -26.30 -4.38
N LEU A 339 13.40 -24.97 -4.56
CA LEU A 339 14.19 -24.26 -5.56
C LEU A 339 15.53 -23.81 -4.99
N THR A 340 15.63 -23.65 -3.68
CA THR A 340 16.85 -23.24 -2.98
C THR A 340 17.16 -24.19 -1.83
N ASN A 341 18.44 -24.19 -1.41
CA ASN A 341 18.92 -24.97 -0.27
C ASN A 341 20.01 -24.17 0.44
N TYR A 342 19.62 -23.07 1.05
CA TYR A 342 20.53 -22.21 1.84
C TYR A 342 20.72 -22.78 3.23
N ASP A 343 21.94 -22.67 3.75
CA ASP A 343 22.26 -23.05 5.12
C ASP A 343 21.78 -21.99 6.12
N GLU A 344 21.50 -22.41 7.36
CA GLU A 344 21.12 -21.47 8.41
C GLU A 344 22.26 -20.49 8.69
N GLY A 345 21.91 -19.19 8.81
CA GLY A 345 22.86 -18.09 8.94
C GLY A 345 23.20 -17.39 7.63
N GLU A 346 22.81 -17.95 6.48
CA GLU A 346 22.81 -17.19 5.24
C GLU A 346 21.69 -16.14 5.23
N GLU A 347 21.83 -15.14 4.36
CA GLU A 347 20.79 -14.13 4.15
C GLU A 347 19.49 -14.79 3.69
N THR A 348 18.37 -14.41 4.32
CA THR A 348 17.07 -14.99 4.04
C THR A 348 16.47 -14.51 2.72
N THR A 349 15.59 -15.31 2.14
CA THR A 349 14.82 -14.92 0.95
C THR A 349 13.59 -14.13 1.33
N THR A 350 13.14 -13.22 0.43
CA THR A 350 11.80 -12.63 0.54
C THR A 350 10.71 -13.64 0.16
N THR A 351 9.47 -13.33 0.47
CA THR A 351 8.31 -14.11 0.02
C THR A 351 8.30 -14.19 -1.51
N PRO A 352 8.33 -15.40 -2.11
CA PRO A 352 8.37 -15.54 -3.56
C PRO A 352 7.04 -15.16 -4.21
N GLN A 353 7.11 -14.60 -5.41
CA GLN A 353 5.96 -14.38 -6.29
C GLN A 353 5.95 -15.43 -7.40
N MET A 354 4.77 -15.66 -7.99
CA MET A 354 4.62 -16.56 -9.14
C MET A 354 3.72 -15.92 -10.17
N VAL A 355 4.08 -16.12 -11.45
CA VAL A 355 3.26 -15.72 -12.59
C VAL A 355 3.08 -16.89 -13.54
N LYS A 356 1.84 -17.09 -14.00
CA LYS A 356 1.50 -18.11 -14.98
C LYS A 356 1.86 -17.63 -16.39
N ILE A 357 2.74 -18.36 -17.05
CA ILE A 357 3.10 -18.13 -18.46
C ILE A 357 2.17 -18.92 -19.38
N SER A 358 1.89 -20.18 -19.01
CA SER A 358 0.95 -21.09 -19.67
C SER A 358 0.40 -22.11 -18.69
N GLY A 359 -0.45 -23.04 -19.12
CA GLY A 359 -0.93 -24.16 -18.30
C GLY A 359 0.17 -25.08 -17.77
N THR A 360 1.32 -25.08 -18.45
CA THR A 360 2.44 -25.98 -18.14
C THR A 360 3.75 -25.25 -17.79
N ARG A 361 3.73 -23.91 -17.70
CA ARG A 361 4.94 -23.12 -17.50
C ARG A 361 4.67 -21.90 -16.61
N PHE A 362 5.49 -21.73 -15.57
CA PHE A 362 5.34 -20.66 -14.58
C PHE A 362 6.72 -20.08 -14.27
N MET A 363 6.77 -18.79 -13.92
CA MET A 363 7.98 -18.16 -13.40
C MET A 363 7.80 -17.85 -11.91
N VAL A 364 8.78 -18.26 -11.11
CA VAL A 364 8.89 -17.92 -9.68
C VAL A 364 9.97 -16.88 -9.51
N LEU A 365 9.67 -15.82 -8.74
CA LEU A 365 10.57 -14.71 -8.48
C LEU A 365 10.73 -14.52 -6.97
N TRP A 366 11.94 -14.25 -6.49
CA TRP A 366 12.21 -13.88 -5.10
C TRP A 366 13.45 -12.99 -5.04
N THR A 367 13.68 -12.33 -3.91
CA THR A 367 14.95 -11.64 -3.67
C THR A 367 15.73 -12.27 -2.55
N LYS A 368 17.06 -12.14 -2.64
CA LYS A 368 18.02 -12.40 -1.58
C LYS A 368 19.07 -11.27 -1.67
N GLY A 369 19.16 -10.45 -0.64
CA GLY A 369 19.95 -9.23 -0.70
C GLY A 369 19.44 -8.25 -1.76
N ASP A 370 20.34 -7.76 -2.57
CA ASP A 370 20.10 -6.84 -3.69
C ASP A 370 19.87 -7.56 -5.03
N GLN A 371 19.68 -8.88 -5.01
CA GLN A 371 19.48 -9.69 -6.21
C GLN A 371 18.04 -10.18 -6.31
N VAL A 372 17.47 -10.09 -7.52
CA VAL A 372 16.25 -10.79 -7.91
C VAL A 372 16.66 -12.11 -8.56
N TYR A 373 16.08 -13.19 -8.06
CA TYR A 373 16.22 -14.53 -8.60
C TYR A 373 14.98 -14.91 -9.37
N THR A 374 15.15 -15.61 -10.48
CA THR A 374 14.08 -16.11 -11.35
C THR A 374 14.30 -17.58 -11.68
N ALA A 375 13.23 -18.36 -11.61
CA ALA A 375 13.21 -19.76 -11.98
C ALA A 375 11.97 -20.10 -12.79
N ILE A 376 12.10 -20.93 -13.81
CA ILE A 376 10.96 -21.56 -14.47
C ILE A 376 10.63 -22.85 -13.76
N VAL A 377 9.34 -23.09 -13.57
CA VAL A 377 8.80 -24.38 -13.13
C VAL A 377 7.75 -24.89 -14.10
N ASP A 378 7.61 -26.20 -14.19
CA ASP A 378 6.57 -26.87 -14.99
C ASP A 378 5.23 -26.98 -14.23
N ASN A 379 4.25 -27.64 -14.86
CA ASN A 379 2.94 -27.89 -14.27
C ASN A 379 2.96 -28.75 -12.98
N ASN A 380 4.05 -29.47 -12.70
CA ASN A 380 4.28 -30.23 -11.48
C ASN A 380 5.12 -29.46 -10.45
N GLY A 381 5.35 -28.16 -10.67
CA GLY A 381 6.18 -27.32 -9.80
C GLY A 381 7.67 -27.67 -9.81
N GLN A 382 8.15 -28.46 -10.77
CA GLN A 382 9.55 -28.83 -10.88
C GLN A 382 10.34 -27.77 -11.66
N LYS A 383 11.54 -27.46 -11.16
CA LYS A 383 12.45 -26.53 -11.82
C LYS A 383 12.80 -26.99 -13.24
N VAL A 384 12.71 -26.07 -14.19
CA VAL A 384 13.09 -26.26 -15.59
C VAL A 384 14.24 -25.31 -15.94
N GLY A 385 15.41 -25.87 -16.26
CA GLY A 385 16.61 -25.07 -16.54
C GLY A 385 17.28 -24.51 -15.28
N GLU A 386 18.15 -23.51 -15.47
CA GLU A 386 18.92 -22.92 -14.40
C GLU A 386 18.23 -21.68 -13.82
N ILE A 387 18.42 -21.46 -12.52
CA ILE A 387 18.01 -20.23 -11.83
C ILE A 387 18.93 -19.10 -12.32
N GLN A 388 18.34 -17.99 -12.69
CA GLN A 388 19.05 -16.77 -13.05
C GLN A 388 18.84 -15.70 -11.98
N HIS A 389 19.77 -14.76 -11.87
CA HIS A 389 19.66 -13.63 -10.96
C HIS A 389 20.30 -12.37 -11.53
N PHE A 390 19.84 -11.23 -11.06
CA PHE A 390 20.39 -9.93 -11.43
C PHE A 390 20.09 -8.91 -10.33
N THR A 391 20.84 -7.80 -10.31
CA THR A 391 20.63 -6.73 -9.33
C THR A 391 19.27 -6.08 -9.54
N GLY A 392 18.44 -6.04 -8.49
CA GLY A 392 17.09 -5.49 -8.53
C GLY A 392 16.29 -5.76 -7.28
N SER A 393 15.00 -5.48 -7.35
CA SER A 393 14.07 -5.65 -6.23
C SER A 393 12.71 -6.11 -6.72
N LEU A 394 11.93 -6.70 -5.82
CA LEU A 394 10.50 -6.95 -5.98
C LEU A 394 9.70 -5.93 -5.16
N SER A 395 8.42 -5.80 -5.44
CA SER A 395 7.47 -4.99 -4.70
C SER A 395 6.18 -5.77 -4.43
N ASP A 396 5.18 -5.17 -3.81
CA ASP A 396 3.85 -5.79 -3.65
C ASP A 396 3.10 -5.93 -5.00
N CYS A 397 3.58 -5.26 -6.06
CA CYS A 397 3.07 -5.44 -7.41
C CYS A 397 3.29 -6.88 -7.89
N GLN A 398 2.20 -7.58 -8.18
CA GLN A 398 2.30 -8.90 -8.80
C GLN A 398 2.80 -8.77 -10.25
N PRO A 399 3.78 -9.59 -10.68
CA PRO A 399 4.26 -9.57 -12.05
C PRO A 399 3.17 -9.94 -13.05
N VAL A 400 3.24 -9.35 -14.24
CA VAL A 400 2.33 -9.64 -15.35
C VAL A 400 3.10 -10.13 -16.58
N ILE A 401 2.40 -10.75 -17.53
CA ILE A 401 2.97 -11.12 -18.83
C ILE A 401 2.66 -10.01 -19.84
N SER A 402 3.69 -9.46 -20.46
CA SER A 402 3.57 -8.53 -21.57
C SER A 402 4.64 -8.82 -22.63
N ASN A 403 4.25 -8.95 -23.90
CA ASN A 403 5.17 -9.14 -25.04
C ASN A 403 6.19 -10.29 -24.86
N GLY A 404 5.76 -11.43 -24.28
CA GLY A 404 6.65 -12.59 -24.03
C GLY A 404 7.63 -12.38 -22.88
N LYS A 405 7.42 -11.39 -22.04
CA LYS A 405 8.21 -11.09 -20.86
C LYS A 405 7.34 -11.09 -19.61
N VAL A 406 7.93 -11.46 -18.48
CA VAL A 406 7.41 -11.19 -17.14
C VAL A 406 7.82 -9.79 -16.76
N VAL A 407 6.86 -8.92 -16.40
CA VAL A 407 7.08 -7.51 -16.11
C VAL A 407 6.54 -7.16 -14.73
N TRP A 408 7.30 -6.38 -13.95
CA TRP A 408 6.86 -5.76 -12.70
C TRP A 408 7.55 -4.42 -12.52
N TYR A 409 7.15 -3.68 -11.49
CA TYR A 409 7.82 -2.43 -11.14
C TYR A 409 8.06 -2.30 -9.65
N THR A 410 9.04 -1.46 -9.32
CA THR A 410 9.25 -0.93 -7.98
C THR A 410 9.26 0.59 -8.04
N TRP A 411 8.88 1.24 -6.95
CA TRP A 411 9.09 2.66 -6.80
C TRP A 411 9.60 3.00 -5.41
N LYS A 412 10.45 4.01 -5.34
CA LYS A 412 11.05 4.48 -4.09
C LYS A 412 11.44 5.94 -4.25
N ASN A 413 10.90 6.81 -3.39
CA ASN A 413 11.23 8.23 -3.34
C ASN A 413 11.12 8.96 -4.70
N GLY A 414 10.25 8.50 -5.57
CA GLY A 414 10.07 9.10 -6.87
C GLY A 414 10.60 8.34 -8.06
N ASP A 415 11.46 7.41 -7.81
CA ASP A 415 12.08 6.62 -8.88
C ASP A 415 11.22 5.38 -9.13
N ILE A 416 10.86 5.16 -10.40
CA ILE A 416 10.23 3.93 -10.85
C ILE A 416 11.24 3.12 -11.64
N ASN A 417 11.37 1.86 -11.27
CA ASN A 417 12.12 0.88 -12.04
C ASN A 417 11.14 -0.16 -12.57
N PHE A 418 11.04 -0.26 -13.90
CA PHE A 418 10.42 -1.40 -14.56
C PHE A 418 11.46 -2.49 -14.78
N TYR A 419 11.08 -3.70 -14.44
CA TYR A 419 11.88 -4.90 -14.64
C TYR A 419 11.17 -5.76 -15.67
N ASP A 420 11.92 -6.36 -16.57
CA ASP A 420 11.40 -7.37 -17.48
C ASP A 420 12.36 -8.55 -17.64
N VAL A 421 11.81 -9.75 -17.71
CA VAL A 421 12.54 -11.00 -17.92
C VAL A 421 11.84 -11.80 -19.02
N ASN A 422 12.59 -12.22 -20.02
CA ASN A 422 12.07 -13.03 -21.11
C ASN A 422 11.57 -14.39 -20.60
N THR A 423 10.38 -14.81 -21.02
CA THR A 423 9.74 -16.05 -20.55
C THR A 423 10.41 -17.33 -21.06
N THR A 424 11.26 -17.23 -22.09
CA THR A 424 11.97 -18.37 -22.70
C THR A 424 13.48 -18.36 -22.46
N ASP A 425 14.06 -17.19 -22.22
CA ASP A 425 15.48 -16.99 -21.92
C ASP A 425 15.65 -16.06 -20.72
N LEU A 426 15.82 -16.60 -19.54
CA LEU A 426 15.96 -15.83 -18.30
C LEU A 426 17.22 -14.96 -18.24
N THR A 427 18.19 -15.19 -19.14
CA THR A 427 19.39 -14.33 -19.25
C THR A 427 19.09 -13.01 -19.97
N ASP A 428 18.00 -12.97 -20.76
CA ASP A 428 17.47 -11.76 -21.36
C ASP A 428 16.53 -11.05 -20.37
N HIS A 429 17.13 -10.18 -19.58
CA HIS A 429 16.41 -9.34 -18.60
C HIS A 429 16.86 -7.89 -18.71
N ASN A 430 15.97 -6.96 -18.35
CA ASN A 430 16.26 -5.53 -18.35
C ASN A 430 15.69 -4.86 -17.10
N VAL A 431 16.35 -3.76 -16.73
CA VAL A 431 15.85 -2.80 -15.75
C VAL A 431 15.78 -1.45 -16.44
N THR A 432 14.60 -0.85 -16.47
CA THR A 432 14.37 0.47 -17.04
C THR A 432 14.00 1.43 -15.92
N GLU A 433 14.92 2.33 -15.61
CA GLU A 433 14.68 3.42 -14.66
C GLU A 433 13.98 4.57 -15.38
N ILE A 434 12.86 5.03 -14.82
CA ILE A 434 12.07 6.09 -15.45
C ILE A 434 12.68 7.46 -15.18
N HIS A 435 13.15 7.69 -13.98
CA HIS A 435 13.96 8.87 -13.67
C HIS A 435 14.52 8.78 -12.25
N ASN A 436 15.70 9.38 -12.06
CA ASN A 436 16.37 9.48 -10.77
C ASN A 436 16.62 10.97 -10.43
N GLY A 437 16.16 11.38 -9.25
CA GLY A 437 16.52 12.70 -8.70
C GLY A 437 15.75 13.90 -9.24
N HIS A 438 14.43 13.79 -9.41
CA HIS A 438 13.58 14.90 -9.81
C HIS A 438 13.69 16.12 -8.89
N GLN A 439 13.91 17.28 -9.48
CA GLN A 439 13.81 18.58 -8.81
C GLN A 439 12.48 19.25 -9.22
N TYR A 440 11.44 19.01 -8.45
CA TYR A 440 10.13 19.52 -8.75
C TYR A 440 9.91 20.96 -8.30
N VAL A 441 9.40 21.77 -9.21
CA VAL A 441 8.89 23.12 -8.93
C VAL A 441 7.39 23.17 -9.22
N TYR A 442 6.66 23.97 -8.45
CA TYR A 442 5.23 24.13 -8.64
C TYR A 442 4.93 24.77 -10.01
N ASP A 443 4.05 24.14 -10.77
CA ASP A 443 3.59 24.57 -12.09
C ASP A 443 2.07 24.79 -12.08
N LYS A 444 1.67 26.03 -11.78
CA LYS A 444 0.27 26.42 -11.64
C LYS A 444 -0.54 26.23 -12.93
N ASP A 445 0.11 26.31 -14.09
CA ASP A 445 -0.59 26.25 -15.38
C ASP A 445 -1.11 24.84 -15.70
N LEU A 446 -0.61 23.84 -14.99
CA LEU A 446 -1.05 22.45 -15.09
C LEU A 446 -2.04 22.02 -13.99
N ASP A 447 -2.41 22.94 -13.09
CA ASP A 447 -3.37 22.63 -12.04
C ASP A 447 -4.76 22.35 -12.63
N THR A 448 -5.49 21.46 -11.95
CA THR A 448 -6.93 21.27 -12.17
C THR A 448 -7.71 21.84 -10.98
N ASP A 449 -9.03 21.67 -10.96
CA ASP A 449 -9.85 22.05 -9.80
C ASP A 449 -9.44 21.26 -8.54
N ASP A 450 -9.07 19.98 -8.70
CA ASP A 450 -8.81 19.06 -7.60
C ASP A 450 -7.33 18.77 -7.36
N THR A 451 -6.43 19.12 -8.29
CA THR A 451 -5.02 18.77 -8.23
C THR A 451 -4.09 19.96 -8.37
N ILE A 452 -2.92 19.84 -7.73
CA ILE A 452 -1.77 20.71 -7.95
C ILE A 452 -0.70 19.93 -8.69
N THR A 453 0.09 20.65 -9.50
CA THR A 453 1.08 20.02 -10.36
C THR A 453 2.45 20.63 -10.13
N PHE A 454 3.46 19.79 -10.10
CA PHE A 454 4.86 20.18 -10.01
C PHE A 454 5.59 19.62 -11.23
N ARG A 455 6.40 20.42 -11.87
CA ARG A 455 7.23 20.03 -13.01
C ARG A 455 8.69 19.90 -12.58
N CYS A 456 9.36 18.85 -13.05
CA CYS A 456 10.81 18.72 -12.87
C CYS A 456 11.56 19.74 -13.75
N THR A 457 12.51 20.43 -13.14
CA THR A 457 13.33 21.41 -13.86
C THR A 457 14.32 20.79 -14.84
N ALA A 458 14.61 19.49 -14.68
CA ALA A 458 15.64 18.81 -15.45
C ALA A 458 15.10 17.97 -16.63
N CYS A 459 13.83 17.50 -16.56
CA CYS A 459 13.33 16.52 -17.53
C CYS A 459 11.85 16.69 -17.92
N ASP A 460 11.22 17.79 -17.60
CA ASP A 460 9.79 18.04 -17.81
C ASP A 460 8.81 17.02 -17.18
N ALA A 461 9.32 16.13 -16.36
CA ALA A 461 8.48 15.20 -15.62
C ALA A 461 7.52 15.96 -14.69
N VAL A 462 6.29 15.49 -14.58
CA VAL A 462 5.22 16.15 -13.81
C VAL A 462 4.85 15.29 -12.62
N LYS A 463 4.76 15.89 -11.43
CA LYS A 463 4.24 15.27 -10.21
C LYS A 463 2.89 15.90 -9.90
N ILE A 464 1.87 15.08 -9.73
CA ILE A 464 0.51 15.53 -9.45
C ILE A 464 0.15 15.20 -8.00
N GLU A 465 -0.41 16.16 -7.30
CA GLU A 465 -0.89 16.01 -5.92
C GLU A 465 -2.34 16.49 -5.80
N LYS A 466 -3.11 15.90 -4.90
CA LYS A 466 -4.47 16.36 -4.63
C LYS A 466 -4.43 17.68 -3.86
N LYS A 467 -5.29 18.63 -4.22
CA LYS A 467 -5.45 19.88 -3.47
C LYS A 467 -5.93 19.60 -2.06
N ILE A 468 -5.26 20.20 -1.09
CA ILE A 468 -5.66 20.09 0.31
C ILE A 468 -6.82 21.02 0.58
N THR A 469 -7.93 20.46 1.06
CA THR A 469 -9.08 21.21 1.56
C THR A 469 -9.13 21.07 3.07
N LEU A 470 -9.01 22.21 3.77
CA LEU A 470 -9.05 22.26 5.23
C LEU A 470 -10.48 22.06 5.75
N ASP A 471 -10.72 20.97 6.48
CA ASP A 471 -11.98 20.78 7.22
C ASP A 471 -11.87 21.36 8.63
N LYS A 472 -10.98 20.83 9.45
CA LYS A 472 -10.77 21.26 10.83
C LYS A 472 -9.30 21.57 11.09
N LEU A 473 -9.07 22.60 11.91
CA LEU A 473 -7.74 22.96 12.38
C LEU A 473 -7.61 22.66 13.86
N TYR A 474 -6.43 22.17 14.21
CA TYR A 474 -6.02 21.90 15.58
C TYR A 474 -4.72 22.66 15.84
N TRP A 475 -4.44 22.94 17.08
CA TRP A 475 -3.17 23.49 17.49
C TRP A 475 -2.63 22.77 18.73
N LYS A 476 -1.34 22.62 18.82
CA LYS A 476 -0.66 22.14 20.02
C LYS A 476 0.21 23.25 20.56
N ASN A 477 0.27 23.37 21.89
CA ASN A 477 1.23 24.19 22.59
C ASN A 477 2.29 23.25 23.19
N SER A 478 3.55 23.40 22.81
CA SER A 478 4.66 22.58 23.31
C SER A 478 4.97 22.81 24.79
N GLU A 479 4.51 23.95 25.35
CA GLU A 479 4.79 24.32 26.74
C GLU A 479 3.78 23.75 27.76
N THR A 480 2.68 23.17 27.32
CA THR A 480 1.65 22.57 28.18
C THR A 480 1.28 21.17 27.68
N THR A 481 1.74 20.17 28.43
CA THR A 481 1.26 18.78 28.47
C THR A 481 0.32 18.31 27.35
N GLY A 482 0.80 18.12 26.15
CA GLY A 482 0.23 17.18 25.17
C GLY A 482 -1.22 17.32 24.72
N ASN A 483 -2.00 18.28 25.22
CA ASN A 483 -3.40 18.42 24.85
C ASN A 483 -3.61 19.08 23.50
N THR A 484 -4.45 18.46 22.65
CA THR A 484 -4.89 19.03 21.37
C THR A 484 -6.07 19.95 21.59
N TYR A 485 -6.00 21.17 21.05
CA TYR A 485 -7.05 22.17 21.16
C TYR A 485 -7.61 22.49 19.78
N TYR A 486 -8.93 22.74 19.71
CA TYR A 486 -9.60 23.19 18.49
C TYR A 486 -9.52 24.70 18.34
N TRP A 487 -9.38 25.15 17.10
CA TRP A 487 -9.53 26.55 16.78
C TRP A 487 -10.99 27.00 16.96
N ARG A 488 -11.20 28.09 17.71
CA ARG A 488 -12.53 28.64 17.93
C ARG A 488 -12.83 29.70 16.86
N GLU A 489 -13.85 29.47 16.08
CA GLU A 489 -14.24 30.38 14.99
C GLU A 489 -14.67 31.75 15.48
N ASN A 490 -15.28 31.86 16.67
CA ASN A 490 -15.75 33.11 17.24
C ASN A 490 -15.29 33.29 18.68
N GLY A 491 -14.82 34.52 19.00
CA GLY A 491 -14.63 34.95 20.36
C GLY A 491 -13.39 34.39 21.08
N TRP A 492 -12.33 34.07 20.35
CA TRP A 492 -11.08 33.68 20.97
C TRP A 492 -10.39 34.85 21.65
N LYS A 493 -10.13 34.70 22.95
CA LYS A 493 -9.45 35.72 23.78
C LYS A 493 -8.13 35.17 24.28
N GLN A 494 -7.07 35.97 24.17
CA GLN A 494 -5.73 35.62 24.63
C GLN A 494 -5.14 36.73 25.49
N LYS A 495 -4.28 36.32 26.44
CA LYS A 495 -3.55 37.24 27.30
C LYS A 495 -2.28 37.73 26.58
N THR A 496 -1.96 39.02 26.74
CA THR A 496 -0.70 39.59 26.26
C THR A 496 0.51 38.80 26.77
N GLY A 497 1.48 38.55 25.92
CA GLY A 497 2.71 37.82 26.26
C GLY A 497 2.59 36.29 26.21
N THR A 498 1.48 35.74 25.71
CA THR A 498 1.32 34.28 25.58
C THR A 498 1.62 33.76 24.18
N THR A 499 2.30 32.62 24.10
CA THR A 499 2.39 31.85 22.85
C THR A 499 1.09 31.06 22.67
N MET A 500 0.41 31.31 21.55
CA MET A 500 -0.92 30.76 21.27
C MET A 500 -0.86 29.38 20.61
N ALA A 501 0.11 29.18 19.74
CA ALA A 501 0.29 27.92 19.02
C ALA A 501 1.79 27.72 18.71
N SER A 502 2.27 26.50 18.79
CA SER A 502 3.63 26.13 18.41
C SER A 502 3.65 25.42 17.05
N TYR A 503 2.55 24.76 16.67
CA TYR A 503 2.34 24.17 15.33
C TYR A 503 0.86 23.94 15.07
N ILE A 504 0.52 23.88 13.79
CA ILE A 504 -0.87 23.75 13.33
C ILE A 504 -1.03 22.38 12.71
N GLN A 505 -2.03 21.66 13.19
CA GLN A 505 -2.51 20.42 12.60
C GLN A 505 -3.84 20.67 11.88
N TYR A 506 -4.13 19.92 10.84
CA TYR A 506 -5.39 20.02 10.13
C TYR A 506 -5.97 18.66 9.78
N LYS A 507 -7.27 18.62 9.57
CA LYS A 507 -8.00 17.50 9.02
C LYS A 507 -8.51 17.89 7.64
N THR A 508 -8.43 16.99 6.68
CA THR A 508 -9.03 17.16 5.36
C THR A 508 -10.41 16.51 5.33
N THR A 509 -11.24 16.91 4.38
CA THR A 509 -12.59 16.35 4.19
C THR A 509 -12.58 14.87 3.80
N SER A 510 -11.44 14.33 3.37
CA SER A 510 -11.29 12.98 2.84
C SER A 510 -10.68 11.97 3.82
N SER A 511 -10.31 12.34 5.05
CA SER A 511 -9.68 11.41 5.99
C SER A 511 -10.14 11.56 7.43
N ASP A 512 -10.38 10.44 8.12
CA ASP A 512 -10.64 10.41 9.55
C ASP A 512 -9.38 10.53 10.42
N SER A 513 -8.20 10.43 9.84
CA SER A 513 -6.93 10.58 10.54
C SER A 513 -6.52 12.04 10.66
N SER A 514 -5.98 12.43 11.83
CA SER A 514 -5.29 13.71 11.98
C SER A 514 -4.01 13.66 11.14
N ILE A 515 -3.91 14.52 10.15
CA ILE A 515 -2.72 14.62 9.31
C ILE A 515 -1.74 15.55 10.01
N GLU A 516 -0.59 15.01 10.35
CA GLU A 516 0.56 15.82 10.76
C GLU A 516 1.21 16.39 9.50
N THR A 517 1.47 17.67 9.54
CA THR A 517 1.74 18.41 8.33
C THR A 517 3.21 18.52 7.99
N ASN A 518 3.58 18.03 6.84
CA ASN A 518 4.64 18.61 6.02
C ASN A 518 4.08 19.62 5.00
N THR A 519 2.85 20.07 5.16
CA THR A 519 2.21 20.88 4.15
C THR A 519 2.51 22.33 4.41
N GLU A 520 2.86 23.01 3.37
CA GLU A 520 3.08 24.42 3.39
C GLU A 520 1.76 25.15 3.60
N LEU A 521 1.49 25.51 4.85
CA LEU A 521 0.42 26.42 5.20
C LEU A 521 0.93 27.86 5.14
N GLU A 522 0.14 28.72 4.55
CA GLU A 522 0.30 30.16 4.67
C GLU A 522 -0.54 30.65 5.83
N VAL A 523 0.09 31.34 6.78
CA VAL A 523 -0.55 31.94 7.93
C VAL A 523 -0.24 33.41 7.96
N THR A 524 -1.26 34.24 8.04
CA THR A 524 -1.14 35.70 8.08
C THR A 524 -1.95 36.29 9.22
N SER A 525 -1.52 37.41 9.74
CA SER A 525 -2.21 38.22 10.75
C SER A 525 -2.50 39.59 10.17
N THR A 526 -3.72 40.12 10.37
CA THR A 526 -4.08 41.47 9.91
C THR A 526 -3.38 42.57 10.69
N ASP A 527 -2.92 42.29 11.91
CA ASP A 527 -2.11 43.19 12.73
C ASP A 527 -1.05 42.39 13.51
N GLU A 528 0.15 42.39 13.02
CA GLU A 528 1.29 41.69 13.62
C GLU A 528 1.81 42.34 14.93
N ASN A 529 1.42 43.58 15.22
CA ASN A 529 1.66 44.15 16.53
C ASN A 529 0.75 43.59 17.61
N VAL A 530 -0.43 43.10 17.23
CA VAL A 530 -1.38 42.43 18.14
C VAL A 530 -1.07 40.93 18.22
N ILE A 531 -0.94 40.27 17.05
CA ILE A 531 -0.59 38.85 16.96
C ILE A 531 0.48 38.69 15.89
N SER A 532 1.69 38.33 16.30
CA SER A 532 2.74 38.00 15.32
C SER A 532 2.69 36.54 14.90
N VAL A 533 3.05 36.31 13.65
CA VAL A 533 3.24 35.01 13.04
C VAL A 533 4.74 34.79 12.85
N GLU A 534 5.31 33.87 13.61
CA GLU A 534 6.72 33.49 13.50
C GLU A 534 6.80 32.09 12.87
N LYS A 535 7.55 31.96 11.79
CA LYS A 535 7.91 30.67 11.18
C LYS A 535 9.31 30.30 11.66
N SER A 536 9.45 29.14 12.31
CA SER A 536 10.73 28.49 12.47
C SER A 536 10.99 27.54 11.28
N SER A 537 12.25 27.16 11.06
CA SER A 537 12.62 26.25 9.97
C SER A 537 11.81 24.94 10.07
N GLY A 538 10.97 24.67 9.08
CA GLY A 538 10.13 23.47 9.03
C GLY A 538 8.63 23.74 9.21
N ILE A 539 7.98 22.92 10.01
CA ILE A 539 6.53 22.85 10.18
C ILE A 539 5.99 23.84 11.24
N ASP A 540 6.87 24.41 12.04
CA ASP A 540 6.50 25.17 13.22
C ASP A 540 6.04 26.57 12.88
N ILE A 541 4.77 26.86 13.13
CA ILE A 541 4.18 28.18 13.03
C ILE A 541 3.82 28.64 14.45
N LYS A 542 4.49 29.67 14.92
CA LYS A 542 4.29 30.23 16.24
C LYS A 542 3.41 31.48 16.17
N LEU A 543 2.30 31.47 16.90
CA LEU A 543 1.45 32.65 17.06
C LEU A 543 1.66 33.24 18.44
N ILE A 544 2.02 34.50 18.51
CA ILE A 544 2.32 35.21 19.77
C ILE A 544 1.38 36.41 19.93
N ALA A 545 0.67 36.46 21.05
CA ALA A 545 -0.14 37.60 21.46
C ALA A 545 0.76 38.70 22.05
N LYS A 546 1.05 39.78 21.30
CA LYS A 546 2.01 40.82 21.68
C LYS A 546 1.37 42.00 22.44
N LYS A 547 0.25 42.52 21.94
CA LYS A 547 -0.36 43.76 22.44
C LYS A 547 -1.89 43.62 22.50
N ALA A 548 -2.53 44.27 23.45
CA ALA A 548 -3.99 44.31 23.52
C ALA A 548 -4.57 44.93 22.24
N GLY A 549 -5.59 44.27 21.71
CA GLY A 549 -6.22 44.61 20.44
C GLY A 549 -6.95 43.42 19.83
N THR A 550 -7.33 43.56 18.57
CA THR A 550 -7.98 42.46 17.82
C THR A 550 -7.28 42.30 16.49
N SER A 551 -6.91 41.06 16.16
CA SER A 551 -6.38 40.69 14.86
C SER A 551 -7.11 39.48 14.28
N THR A 552 -7.15 39.42 12.96
CA THR A 552 -7.67 38.25 12.24
C THR A 552 -6.52 37.43 11.71
N VAL A 553 -6.45 36.17 12.14
CA VAL A 553 -5.47 35.21 11.62
C VAL A 553 -6.14 34.40 10.50
N THR A 554 -5.50 34.37 9.34
CA THR A 554 -5.92 33.62 8.18
C THR A 554 -4.95 32.47 7.92
N ILE A 555 -5.49 31.28 7.70
CA ILE A 555 -4.73 30.04 7.45
C ILE A 555 -5.26 29.41 6.17
N ARG A 556 -4.37 29.07 5.25
CA ARG A 556 -4.69 28.39 3.98
C ARG A 556 -3.54 27.52 3.52
N PRO A 557 -3.78 26.45 2.75
CA PRO A 557 -2.70 25.73 2.07
C PRO A 557 -2.09 26.61 0.98
N LYS A 558 -0.78 26.57 0.84
CA LYS A 558 -0.02 27.40 -0.13
C LYS A 558 -0.54 27.23 -1.56
N TYR A 559 -0.88 26.01 -1.94
CA TYR A 559 -1.33 25.68 -3.30
C TYR A 559 -2.84 25.53 -3.45
N ASN A 560 -3.64 25.78 -2.40
CA ASN A 560 -5.10 25.83 -2.49
C ASN A 560 -5.64 27.10 -1.82
N GLN A 561 -5.62 28.19 -2.57
CA GLN A 561 -6.02 29.52 -2.08
C GLN A 561 -7.53 29.62 -1.78
N THR A 562 -8.34 28.68 -2.25
CA THR A 562 -9.79 28.66 -2.02
C THR A 562 -10.15 28.04 -0.67
N SER A 563 -9.30 27.20 -0.11
CA SER A 563 -9.49 26.57 1.19
C SER A 563 -8.96 27.46 2.32
N VAL A 564 -9.78 28.40 2.78
CA VAL A 564 -9.38 29.43 3.77
C VAL A 564 -10.11 29.23 5.08
N LYS A 565 -9.37 29.30 6.19
CA LYS A 565 -9.93 29.41 7.55
C LYS A 565 -9.47 30.72 8.18
N THR A 566 -10.41 31.46 8.77
CA THR A 566 -10.16 32.76 9.42
C THR A 566 -10.63 32.76 10.86
N TYR A 567 -9.80 33.34 11.73
CA TYR A 567 -10.08 33.39 13.17
C TYR A 567 -9.88 34.82 13.69
N LYS A 568 -10.94 35.40 14.24
CA LYS A 568 -10.88 36.70 14.91
C LYS A 568 -10.44 36.48 16.37
N ILE A 569 -9.30 37.03 16.73
CA ILE A 569 -8.67 36.83 18.04
C ILE A 569 -8.52 38.18 18.73
N THR A 570 -9.01 38.28 19.98
CA THR A 570 -8.85 39.45 20.82
C THR A 570 -7.79 39.20 21.87
N VAL A 571 -6.74 40.02 21.87
CA VAL A 571 -5.69 40.05 22.88
C VAL A 571 -6.07 41.08 23.94
N TYR A 572 -5.95 40.72 25.21
CA TYR A 572 -6.19 41.60 26.34
C TYR A 572 -5.03 41.66 27.31
N ASP A 573 -4.86 42.81 27.92
CA ASP A 573 -3.93 42.94 29.05
C ASP A 573 -4.62 42.45 30.34
N PRO A 574 -3.92 41.64 31.16
CA PRO A 574 -4.49 41.26 32.44
C PRO A 574 -4.65 42.48 33.33
N LEU A 575 -5.79 42.60 34.00
CA LEU A 575 -6.02 43.64 34.98
C LEU A 575 -4.91 43.56 36.07
N LYS A 576 -4.13 44.63 36.19
CA LYS A 576 -3.21 44.81 37.33
C LYS A 576 -4.00 45.33 38.50
N ILE A 577 -4.25 44.50 39.51
CA ILE A 577 -4.79 44.99 40.77
C ILE A 577 -3.68 45.78 41.46
N THR A 578 -3.74 47.10 41.37
CA THR A 578 -2.72 48.02 41.94
C THR A 578 -2.97 48.39 43.40
N LYS A 579 -4.16 48.18 43.92
CA LYS A 579 -4.50 48.45 45.34
C LYS A 579 -5.75 47.68 45.76
N ILE A 580 -5.66 46.87 46.81
CA ILE A 580 -6.80 46.39 47.60
C ILE A 580 -6.90 47.33 48.81
N ARG A 581 -7.92 48.19 48.85
CA ARG A 581 -8.24 48.89 50.08
C ARG A 581 -9.11 47.97 50.95
N SER A 582 -8.53 47.47 52.02
CA SER A 582 -9.32 46.90 53.11
C SER A 582 -9.77 48.04 54.00
N SER A 583 -11.06 48.42 53.93
CA SER A 583 -11.69 49.21 54.96
C SER A 583 -12.26 48.27 55.99
N TYR A 584 -11.50 47.98 57.05
CA TYR A 584 -12.07 47.46 58.28
C TYR A 584 -12.58 48.67 59.06
N SER A 585 -13.87 48.84 59.18
CA SER A 585 -14.47 49.63 60.25
C SER A 585 -14.83 48.69 61.40
N GLN A 586 -14.06 48.72 62.49
CA GLN A 586 -14.54 48.19 63.76
C GLN A 586 -15.58 49.15 64.31
N SER A 587 -16.78 48.63 64.56
CA SER A 587 -17.73 49.18 65.48
C SER A 587 -18.10 48.13 66.53
#